data_ba05b76d90dffc90aada8c0f70952ada
#
_entry.id   ba05b76d90dffc90aada8c0f70952ada
#
_cell.length_a   1.000
_cell.length_b   1.000
_cell.length_c   1.000
_cell.angle_alpha   90.00
_cell.angle_beta   90.00
_cell.angle_gamma   90.00
#
_symmetry.space_group_name_H-M   'P 1'
#
loop_
_entity.id
_entity.type
_entity.pdbx_description
1 polymer ?
#
loop_
_entity_poly.entity_id
_entity_poly.type
_entity_poly.pdbx_seq_one_letter_code
_entity_poly.pdbx_strand_id
1 'polypeptide(L)'
;GLIYHITTREAWTKANETGSYVAPSLKEEGFIHCSELSQVEDIRSRFYAGVKDLVLLTIDTEKLRSQLIFEWSPSVQNTFPHIYGPINPDAVVDLTTV
;
A
#
# COMPACT_ATOMS: atom_id res chain seq x y z
N GLY A 1 13.26 -3.82 5.57
CA GLY A 1 12.09 -4.40 6.19
C GLY A 1 10.91 -4.54 5.25
N LEU A 2 9.75 -4.89 5.79
CA LEU A 2 8.55 -5.11 5.01
C LEU A 2 7.45 -4.16 5.45
N ILE A 3 6.73 -3.62 4.48
CA ILE A 3 5.49 -2.87 4.70
C ILE A 3 4.42 -3.43 3.78
N TYR A 4 3.16 -3.06 4.01
CA TYR A 4 2.02 -3.70 3.37
C TYR A 4 1.06 -2.67 2.82
N HIS A 5 0.46 -2.98 1.66
CA HIS A 5 -0.52 -2.10 1.02
C HIS A 5 -1.70 -2.93 0.52
N ILE A 6 -2.91 -2.50 0.87
CA ILE A 6 -4.15 -3.15 0.41
C ILE A 6 -4.59 -2.46 -0.87
N THR A 7 -4.90 -3.25 -1.90
CA THR A 7 -5.42 -2.73 -3.16
C THR A 7 -6.32 -3.78 -3.81
N THR A 8 -6.91 -3.43 -4.95
CA THR A 8 -7.67 -4.40 -5.73
C THR A 8 -6.73 -5.20 -6.64
N ARG A 9 -7.15 -6.42 -6.98
CA ARG A 9 -6.42 -7.24 -7.94
C ARG A 9 -6.30 -6.54 -9.29
N GLU A 10 -7.35 -5.84 -9.70
CA GLU A 10 -7.35 -5.09 -10.95
C GLU A 10 -6.26 -4.00 -10.97
N ALA A 11 -6.14 -3.24 -9.88
CA ALA A 11 -5.12 -2.20 -9.79
C ALA A 11 -3.70 -2.79 -9.82
N TRP A 12 -3.50 -3.93 -9.17
CA TRP A 12 -2.21 -4.61 -9.20
C TRP A 12 -1.88 -5.16 -10.59
N THR A 13 -2.87 -5.75 -11.26
CA THR A 13 -2.69 -6.24 -12.64
C THR A 13 -2.27 -5.10 -13.56
N LYS A 14 -2.93 -3.96 -13.44
CA LYS A 14 -2.58 -2.77 -14.23
C LYS A 14 -1.16 -2.29 -13.96
N ALA A 15 -0.74 -2.32 -12.68
CA ALA A 15 0.61 -1.92 -12.30
C ALA A 15 1.67 -2.78 -12.99
N ASN A 16 1.43 -4.08 -13.10
CA ASN A 16 2.35 -4.98 -13.80
C ASN A 16 2.39 -4.69 -15.30
N GLU A 17 1.30 -4.25 -15.89
CA GLU A 17 1.25 -3.90 -17.31
C GLU A 17 1.99 -2.59 -17.59
N THR A 18 1.84 -1.61 -16.71
CA THR A 18 2.45 -0.28 -16.90
C THR A 18 3.86 -0.18 -16.35
N GLY A 19 4.23 -1.08 -15.44
CA GLY A 19 5.53 -1.03 -14.77
C GLY A 19 5.57 -0.12 -13.56
N SER A 20 4.43 0.39 -13.11
CA SER A 20 4.36 1.30 -11.96
C SER A 20 3.00 1.19 -11.28
N TYR A 21 3.00 1.09 -9.96
CA TYR A 21 1.77 1.11 -9.18
C TYR A 21 1.53 2.52 -8.62
N VAL A 22 0.36 3.07 -8.89
CA VAL A 22 -0.08 4.35 -8.35
C VAL A 22 -1.47 4.16 -7.73
N ALA A 23 -1.62 4.61 -6.48
CA ALA A 23 -2.92 4.63 -5.82
C ALA A 23 -3.55 6.01 -6.00
N PRO A 24 -4.89 6.12 -5.94
CA PRO A 24 -5.55 7.42 -6.04
C PRO A 24 -5.04 8.45 -5.03
N SER A 25 -4.67 8.02 -3.83
CA SER A 25 -4.16 8.90 -2.78
C SER A 25 -2.86 9.59 -3.16
N LEU A 26 -2.07 9.02 -4.07
CA LEU A 26 -0.83 9.64 -4.51
C LEU A 26 -1.10 10.99 -5.17
N LYS A 27 -2.15 11.07 -6.01
CA LYS A 27 -2.56 12.33 -6.64
C LYS A 27 -3.30 13.24 -5.67
N GLU A 28 -4.17 12.67 -4.84
CA GLU A 28 -5.04 13.45 -3.96
C GLU A 28 -4.34 13.96 -2.71
N GLU A 29 -3.41 13.18 -2.16
CA GLU A 29 -2.74 13.50 -0.89
C GLU A 29 -1.23 13.57 -1.02
N GLY A 30 -0.65 13.12 -2.12
CA GLY A 30 0.79 13.14 -2.34
C GLY A 30 1.54 11.90 -1.90
N PHE A 31 0.85 10.90 -1.37
CA PHE A 31 1.48 9.66 -0.91
C PHE A 31 0.53 8.47 -0.99
N ILE A 32 1.11 7.28 -0.96
CA ILE A 32 0.39 6.02 -0.93
C ILE A 32 0.35 5.52 0.51
N HIS A 33 -0.84 5.16 0.99
CA HIS A 33 -1.04 4.65 2.34
C HIS A 33 -0.58 3.20 2.44
N CYS A 34 0.30 2.91 3.40
CA CYS A 34 0.73 1.56 3.70
C CYS A 34 0.55 1.26 5.18
N SER A 35 0.79 0.02 5.57
CA SER A 35 0.63 -0.44 6.93
C SER A 35 1.79 -1.34 7.34
N GLU A 36 2.02 -1.46 8.64
CA GLU A 36 2.80 -2.55 9.20
C GLU A 36 1.88 -3.77 9.30
N LEU A 37 2.44 -4.96 9.41
CA LEU A 37 1.64 -6.20 9.41
C LEU A 37 0.55 -6.20 10.49
N SER A 38 0.88 -5.72 11.67
CA SER A 38 -0.06 -5.67 12.80
C SER A 38 -1.23 -4.70 12.58
N GLN A 39 -1.12 -3.80 11.60
CA GLN A 39 -2.14 -2.79 11.32
C GLN A 39 -3.10 -3.22 10.20
N VAL A 40 -2.74 -4.23 9.41
CA VAL A 40 -3.45 -4.58 8.19
C VAL A 40 -4.92 -4.89 8.42
N GLU A 41 -5.25 -5.74 9.39
CA GLU A 41 -6.63 -6.16 9.63
C GLU A 41 -7.52 -4.99 10.06
N ASP A 42 -7.03 -4.11 10.90
CA ASP A 42 -7.78 -2.94 11.33
C ASP A 42 -8.05 -1.99 10.16
N ILE A 43 -7.05 -1.72 9.35
CA ILE A 43 -7.19 -0.87 8.17
C ILE A 43 -8.16 -1.50 7.16
N ARG A 44 -8.04 -2.81 6.93
CA ARG A 44 -8.96 -3.51 6.03
C ARG A 44 -10.41 -3.36 6.49
N SER A 45 -10.68 -3.57 7.77
CA SER A 45 -12.04 -3.49 8.28
C SER A 45 -12.60 -2.07 8.30
N ARG A 46 -11.76 -1.07 8.54
CA ARG A 46 -12.20 0.34 8.60
C ARG A 46 -12.45 0.95 7.23
N PHE A 47 -11.58 0.68 6.25
CA PHE A 47 -11.57 1.42 4.99
C PHE A 47 -11.94 0.60 3.77
N TYR A 48 -11.98 -0.73 3.89
CA TYR A 48 -12.23 -1.61 2.76
C TYR A 48 -13.40 -2.59 2.98
N ALA A 49 -14.23 -2.34 3.99
CA ALA A 49 -15.40 -3.18 4.24
C ALA A 49 -16.30 -3.21 3.01
N GLY A 50 -16.67 -4.39 2.57
CA GLY A 50 -17.53 -4.57 1.39
C GLY A 50 -16.82 -4.46 0.05
N VAL A 51 -15.56 -4.09 0.02
CA VAL A 51 -14.79 -4.05 -1.24
C VAL A 51 -14.34 -5.48 -1.58
N LYS A 52 -14.60 -5.88 -2.82
CA LYS A 52 -14.30 -7.24 -3.28
C LYS A 52 -12.96 -7.31 -3.98
N ASP A 53 -12.42 -8.52 -4.05
CA ASP A 53 -11.22 -8.85 -4.80
C ASP A 53 -10.00 -8.01 -4.37
N LEU A 54 -9.83 -7.91 -3.06
CA LEU A 54 -8.69 -7.24 -2.48
C LEU A 54 -7.47 -8.15 -2.42
N VAL A 55 -6.30 -7.55 -2.60
CA VAL A 55 -5.02 -8.22 -2.42
C VAL A 55 -4.16 -7.41 -1.47
N LEU A 56 -3.26 -8.11 -0.79
CA LEU A 56 -2.26 -7.50 0.08
C LEU A 56 -0.91 -7.58 -0.60
N LEU A 57 -0.33 -6.43 -0.85
CA LEU A 57 1.04 -6.33 -1.37
C LEU A 57 2.01 -6.30 -0.21
N THR A 58 2.98 -7.21 -0.21
CA THR A 58 4.11 -7.16 0.71
C THR A 58 5.26 -6.49 -0.01
N ILE A 59 5.71 -5.36 0.53
CA ILE A 59 6.69 -4.49 -0.10
C ILE A 59 8.00 -4.56 0.68
N ASP A 60 9.09 -4.86 -0.02
CA ASP A 60 10.43 -4.79 0.56
C ASP A 60 10.93 -3.35 0.45
N THR A 61 11.10 -2.70 1.59
CA THR A 61 11.49 -1.29 1.64
C THR A 61 12.87 -1.04 1.06
N GLU A 62 13.75 -2.05 1.05
CA GLU A 62 15.09 -1.90 0.48
C GLU A 62 15.08 -1.90 -1.06
N LYS A 63 14.02 -2.44 -1.66
CA LYS A 63 13.85 -2.43 -3.12
C LYS A 63 13.01 -1.25 -3.61
N LEU A 64 12.37 -0.55 -2.69
CA LEU A 64 11.49 0.56 -3.02
C LEU A 64 12.31 1.77 -3.48
N ARG A 65 11.91 2.37 -4.63
CA ARG A 65 12.61 3.53 -5.18
C ARG A 65 12.07 4.86 -4.68
N SER A 66 10.77 4.93 -4.41
CA SER A 66 10.15 6.14 -3.89
C SER A 66 10.43 6.31 -2.40
N GLN A 67 10.41 7.55 -1.95
CA GLN A 67 10.70 7.89 -0.55
C GLN A 67 9.64 7.32 0.38
N LEU A 68 10.06 6.72 1.47
CA LEU A 68 9.21 6.17 2.53
C LEU A 68 9.36 7.02 3.79
N ILE A 69 8.23 7.47 4.33
CA ILE A 69 8.21 8.24 5.58
C ILE A 69 7.14 7.64 6.50
N PHE A 70 7.50 7.38 7.74
CA PHE A 70 6.52 6.96 8.76
C PHE A 70 5.91 8.20 9.39
N GLU A 71 4.59 8.32 9.33
CA GLU A 71 3.89 9.52 9.75
C GLU A 71 2.69 9.21 10.63
N TRP A 72 2.45 10.11 11.60
CA TRP A 72 1.31 10.00 12.50
C TRP A 72 0.01 10.35 11.77
N SER A 73 -1.02 9.52 11.97
CA SER A 73 -2.36 9.76 11.45
C SER A 73 -3.31 10.07 12.61
N PRO A 74 -3.76 11.33 12.74
CA PRO A 74 -4.65 11.69 13.86
C PRO A 74 -5.99 10.96 13.84
N SER A 75 -6.54 10.69 12.65
CA SER A 75 -7.86 10.05 12.53
C SER A 75 -7.86 8.60 12.99
N VAL A 76 -6.74 7.91 12.87
CA VAL A 76 -6.58 6.52 13.30
C VAL A 76 -5.77 6.41 14.58
N GLN A 77 -5.09 7.51 14.96
CA GLN A 77 -4.22 7.58 16.15
C GLN A 77 -3.13 6.52 16.14
N ASN A 78 -2.41 6.46 15.04
CA ASN A 78 -1.30 5.54 14.87
C ASN A 78 -0.33 6.09 13.82
N THR A 79 0.87 5.52 13.78
CA THR A 79 1.90 5.89 12.80
C THR A 79 1.88 4.87 11.66
N PHE A 80 1.84 5.36 10.44
CA PHE A 80 1.79 4.52 9.25
C PHE A 80 2.91 4.86 8.28
N PRO A 81 3.41 3.86 7.53
CA PRO A 81 4.35 4.13 6.44
C PRO A 81 3.61 4.76 5.25
N HIS A 82 4.14 5.87 4.76
CA HIS A 82 3.62 6.57 3.58
C HIS A 82 4.69 6.60 2.50
N ILE A 83 4.33 6.19 1.27
CA ILE A 83 5.25 6.18 0.14
C ILE A 83 4.96 7.40 -0.72
N TYR A 84 5.97 8.27 -0.87
CA TYR A 84 5.85 9.53 -1.60
C TYR A 84 6.27 9.37 -3.06
N GLY A 85 5.55 8.55 -3.78
CA GLY A 85 5.75 8.28 -5.19
C GLY A 85 5.19 6.93 -5.59
N PRO A 86 5.30 6.57 -6.86
CA PRO A 86 4.84 5.27 -7.34
C PRO A 86 5.63 4.11 -6.69
N ILE A 87 5.00 2.94 -6.63
CA ILE A 87 5.67 1.72 -6.18
C ILE A 87 6.15 0.98 -7.41
N ASN A 88 7.45 0.71 -7.48
CA ASN A 88 7.99 -0.15 -8.51
C ASN A 88 7.56 -1.59 -8.23
N PRO A 89 6.94 -2.30 -9.20
CA PRO A 89 6.43 -3.65 -8.96
C PRO A 89 7.46 -4.66 -8.45
N ASP A 90 8.73 -4.49 -8.81
CA ASP A 90 9.79 -5.38 -8.34
C ASP A 90 10.12 -5.21 -6.85
N ALA A 91 9.58 -4.18 -6.18
CA ALA A 91 9.65 -4.07 -4.72
C ALA A 91 8.58 -4.92 -4.02
N VAL A 92 7.56 -5.37 -4.74
CA VAL A 92 6.51 -6.23 -4.19
C VAL A 92 7.01 -7.67 -4.25
N VAL A 93 7.26 -8.25 -3.08
CA VAL A 93 7.88 -9.57 -2.96
C VAL A 93 6.87 -10.68 -2.66
N ASP A 94 5.65 -10.33 -2.33
CA ASP A 94 4.58 -11.30 -2.12
C ASP A 94 3.22 -10.66 -2.36
N LEU A 95 2.24 -11.49 -2.74
CA LEU A 95 0.87 -11.11 -3.01
C LEU A 95 -0.05 -12.13 -2.37
N THR A 96 -0.93 -11.69 -1.47
CA THR A 96 -1.90 -12.58 -0.85
C THR A 96 -3.30 -11.98 -0.94
N THR A 97 -4.31 -12.82 -0.84
CA THR A 97 -5.71 -12.36 -0.71
C THR A 97 -5.98 -11.91 0.72
N VAL A 98 -6.88 -10.97 0.86
CA VAL A 98 -7.29 -10.47 2.19
C VAL A 98 -8.76 -10.68 2.44
#